data_5cb4c890174281a472017f0485fe7cb2
#
_entry.id   5cb4c890174281a472017f0485fe7cb2
#
_cell.length_a   1.000
_cell.length_b   1.000
_cell.length_c   1.000
_cell.angle_alpha   90.00
_cell.angle_beta   90.00
_cell.angle_gamma   90.00
#
_symmetry.space_group_name_H-M   'P 1'
#
loop_
_entity.id
_entity.type
_entity.pdbx_description
1 polymer ?
#
loop_
_entity_poly.entity_id
_entity_poly.type
_entity_poly.pdbx_seq_one_letter_code
_entity_poly.pdbx_strand_id
1 'polypeptide(L)'
;MLENLEQLIKTIRARQNSSPDKSYTNKLLNDKNLSVSKVKEEIGELIEAVEQNSNKIHEATDVIYHLMVYLEANKIKIEDVM
;
A
#
# COMPACT_ATOMS: atom_id res chain seq x y z
N MET A 1 -14.99 10.70 -1.47
CA MET A 1 -14.30 9.63 -0.70
C MET A 1 -13.54 8.66 -1.58
N LEU A 2 -14.16 8.11 -2.59
CA LEU A 2 -13.47 7.20 -3.52
C LEU A 2 -12.45 7.90 -4.40
N GLU A 3 -12.59 9.20 -4.58
CA GLU A 3 -11.66 10.01 -5.40
C GLU A 3 -10.24 9.98 -4.84
N ASN A 4 -10.08 10.00 -3.53
CA ASN A 4 -8.76 9.93 -2.90
C ASN A 4 -8.11 8.56 -3.14
N LEU A 5 -8.90 7.50 -3.14
CA LEU A 5 -8.40 6.16 -3.42
C LEU A 5 -7.98 6.05 -4.89
N GLU A 6 -8.78 6.59 -5.81
CA GLU A 6 -8.45 6.63 -7.23
C GLU A 6 -7.15 7.42 -7.48
N GLN A 7 -6.98 8.54 -6.78
CA GLN A 7 -5.77 9.34 -6.90
C GLN A 7 -4.55 8.58 -6.39
N LEU A 8 -4.71 7.85 -5.29
CA LEU A 8 -3.64 7.01 -4.74
C LEU A 8 -3.20 5.95 -5.75
N ILE A 9 -4.15 5.28 -6.38
CA ILE A 9 -3.87 4.24 -7.38
C ILE A 9 -3.11 4.85 -8.56
N LYS A 10 -3.54 6.00 -9.06
CA LYS A 10 -2.87 6.69 -10.15
C LYS A 10 -1.43 7.05 -9.79
N THR A 11 -1.21 7.54 -8.57
CA THR A 11 0.11 7.88 -8.08
C THR A 11 1.01 6.64 -8.02
N ILE A 12 0.49 5.55 -7.48
CA ILE A 12 1.24 4.29 -7.39
C ILE A 12 1.66 3.82 -8.79
N ARG A 13 0.73 3.84 -9.74
CA ARG A 13 1.01 3.42 -11.12
C ARG A 13 2.06 4.32 -11.78
N ALA A 14 2.01 5.62 -11.51
CA ALA A 14 2.98 6.56 -12.05
C ALA A 14 4.39 6.29 -11.51
N ARG A 15 4.52 5.78 -10.28
CA ARG A 15 5.82 5.49 -9.67
C ARG A 15 6.54 4.32 -10.33
N GLN A 16 5.88 3.52 -11.16
CA GLN A 16 6.54 2.47 -11.91
C GLN A 16 7.63 3.02 -12.84
N ASN A 17 7.51 4.28 -13.23
CA ASN A 17 8.49 4.95 -14.09
C ASN A 17 9.59 5.67 -13.32
N SER A 18 9.57 5.59 -12.01
CA SER A 18 10.61 6.18 -11.15
C SER A 18 11.72 5.16 -10.88
N SER A 19 12.68 5.49 -10.02
CA SER A 19 13.73 4.56 -9.63
C SER A 19 13.59 4.21 -8.14
N PRO A 20 14.11 3.04 -7.71
CA PRO A 20 14.04 2.64 -6.29
C PRO A 20 14.74 3.63 -5.37
N ASP A 21 15.76 4.34 -5.85
CA ASP A 21 16.49 5.33 -5.06
C ASP A 21 15.67 6.59 -4.81
N LYS A 22 14.72 6.89 -5.68
CA LYS A 22 13.93 8.12 -5.62
C LYS A 22 12.50 7.90 -5.14
N SER A 23 12.06 6.65 -5.08
CA SER A 23 10.68 6.34 -4.73
C SER A 23 10.59 5.04 -3.95
N TYR A 24 10.10 5.13 -2.73
CA TYR A 24 9.79 3.96 -1.91
C TYR A 24 8.73 3.08 -2.59
N THR A 25 7.73 3.71 -3.21
CA THR A 25 6.69 2.99 -3.94
C THR A 25 7.29 2.17 -5.08
N ASN A 26 8.22 2.76 -5.85
CA ASN A 26 8.88 2.03 -6.92
C ASN A 26 9.67 0.84 -6.37
N LYS A 27 10.35 1.02 -5.24
CA LYS A 27 11.08 -0.06 -4.58
C LYS A 27 10.15 -1.22 -4.23
N LEU A 28 8.99 -0.91 -3.66
CA LEU A 28 7.99 -1.93 -3.31
C LEU A 28 7.43 -2.63 -4.56
N LEU A 29 7.19 -1.88 -5.63
CA LEU A 29 6.66 -2.44 -6.88
C LEU A 29 7.64 -3.45 -7.50
N ASN A 30 8.92 -3.27 -7.27
CA ASN A 30 9.97 -4.11 -7.86
C ASN A 30 10.55 -5.15 -6.90
N ASP A 31 10.08 -5.19 -5.66
CA ASP A 31 10.54 -6.15 -4.65
C ASP A 31 9.33 -6.77 -3.97
N LYS A 32 8.87 -7.89 -4.54
CA LYS A 32 7.66 -8.56 -4.06
C LYS A 32 7.81 -9.10 -2.64
N ASN A 33 9.00 -9.55 -2.27
CA ASN A 33 9.24 -10.06 -0.93
C ASN A 33 9.14 -8.96 0.12
N LEU A 34 9.69 -7.79 -0.20
CA LEU A 34 9.58 -6.63 0.68
C LEU A 34 8.12 -6.18 0.78
N SER A 35 7.41 -6.14 -0.35
CA SER A 35 6.01 -5.73 -0.38
C SER A 35 5.13 -6.63 0.49
N VAL A 36 5.30 -7.95 0.39
CA VAL A 36 4.58 -8.93 1.25
C VAL A 36 4.90 -8.67 2.72
N SER A 37 6.17 -8.51 3.04
CA SER A 37 6.62 -8.29 4.40
C SER A 37 5.97 -7.03 5.00
N LYS A 38 5.91 -5.95 4.22
CA LYS A 38 5.32 -4.70 4.68
C LYS A 38 3.81 -4.81 4.86
N VAL A 39 3.11 -5.50 3.97
CA VAL A 39 1.66 -5.71 4.14
C VAL A 39 1.38 -6.45 5.45
N LYS A 40 2.13 -7.52 5.72
CA LYS A 40 1.96 -8.28 6.96
C LYS A 40 2.25 -7.44 8.20
N GLU A 41 3.32 -6.65 8.16
CA GLU A 41 3.70 -5.77 9.24
C GLU A 41 2.61 -4.74 9.53
N GLU A 42 2.12 -4.07 8.50
CA GLU A 42 1.13 -3.00 8.66
C GLU A 42 -0.22 -3.54 9.14
N ILE A 43 -0.62 -4.73 8.69
CA ILE A 43 -1.85 -5.36 9.20
C ILE A 43 -1.71 -5.64 10.70
N GLY A 44 -0.56 -6.14 11.14
CA GLY A 44 -0.29 -6.37 12.55
C GLY A 44 -0.36 -5.08 13.37
N GLU A 45 0.22 -4.01 12.86
CA GLU A 45 0.19 -2.71 13.52
C GLU A 45 -1.23 -2.14 13.62
N LEU A 46 -2.05 -2.34 12.57
CA LEU A 46 -3.46 -1.92 12.62
C LEU A 46 -4.24 -2.68 13.69
N ILE A 47 -4.05 -4.00 13.76
CA ILE A 47 -4.73 -4.81 14.76
C ILE A 47 -4.35 -4.34 16.16
N GLU A 48 -3.06 -4.11 16.40
CA GLU A 48 -2.59 -3.62 17.69
C GLU A 48 -3.16 -2.24 18.01
N ALA A 49 -3.21 -1.34 17.02
CA ALA A 49 -3.76 0.00 17.19
C ALA A 49 -5.25 -0.06 17.58
N VAL A 50 -6.02 -0.96 16.97
CA VAL A 50 -7.44 -1.15 17.30
C VAL A 50 -7.59 -1.67 18.73
N GLU A 51 -6.78 -2.65 19.13
CA GLU A 51 -6.81 -3.21 20.48
C GLU A 51 -6.46 -2.16 21.53
N GLN A 52 -5.50 -1.29 21.25
CA GLN A 52 -5.06 -0.24 22.15
C GLN A 52 -5.86 1.05 22.02
N ASN A 53 -6.78 1.12 21.06
CA ASN A 53 -7.59 2.29 20.76
C ASN A 53 -6.74 3.55 20.53
N SER A 54 -5.68 3.41 19.72
CA SER A 54 -4.77 4.51 19.40
C SER A 54 -4.28 4.41 17.96
N ASN A 55 -4.11 5.55 17.30
CA ASN A 55 -3.55 5.68 15.94
C ASN A 55 -4.24 4.81 14.87
N LYS A 56 -5.51 4.46 15.08
CA LYS A 56 -6.24 3.53 14.20
C LYS A 56 -6.34 4.04 12.76
N ILE A 57 -6.62 5.33 12.59
CA ILE A 57 -6.77 5.91 11.25
C ILE A 57 -5.44 5.92 10.52
N HIS A 58 -4.37 6.30 11.22
CA HIS A 58 -3.03 6.31 10.64
C HIS A 58 -2.62 4.90 10.20
N GLU A 59 -2.81 3.90 11.05
CA GLU A 59 -2.43 2.53 10.73
C GLU A 59 -3.31 1.94 9.62
N ALA A 60 -4.61 2.29 9.59
CA ALA A 60 -5.48 1.88 8.50
C ALA A 60 -5.04 2.48 7.15
N THR A 61 -4.60 3.74 7.17
CA THR A 61 -4.07 4.39 5.98
C THR A 61 -2.84 3.65 5.46
N ASP A 62 -1.93 3.27 6.35
CA ASP A 62 -0.72 2.55 5.98
C ASP A 62 -1.04 1.17 5.39
N VAL A 63 -2.04 0.48 5.95
CA VAL A 63 -2.48 -0.82 5.41
C VAL A 63 -3.01 -0.65 4.00
N ILE A 64 -3.89 0.33 3.79
CA ILE A 64 -4.49 0.56 2.46
C ILE A 64 -3.40 0.87 1.43
N TYR A 65 -2.47 1.75 1.78
CA TYR A 65 -1.36 2.10 0.88
C TYR A 65 -0.55 0.86 0.50
N HIS A 66 -0.07 0.11 1.48
CA HIS A 66 0.78 -1.06 1.20
C HIS A 66 0.01 -2.16 0.47
N LEU A 67 -1.28 -2.33 0.78
CA LEU A 67 -2.11 -3.29 0.07
C LEU A 67 -2.26 -2.92 -1.40
N MET A 68 -2.51 -1.64 -1.70
CA MET A 68 -2.64 -1.18 -3.08
C MET A 68 -1.34 -1.40 -3.86
N VAL A 69 -0.19 -1.08 -3.24
CA VAL A 69 1.11 -1.31 -3.87
C VAL A 69 1.34 -2.79 -4.12
N TYR A 70 1.00 -3.63 -3.14
CA TYR A 70 1.15 -5.08 -3.27
C TYR A 70 0.31 -5.63 -4.44
N LEU A 71 -0.94 -5.17 -4.57
CA LEU A 71 -1.79 -5.59 -5.68
C LEU A 71 -1.18 -5.18 -7.02
N GLU A 72 -0.73 -3.95 -7.16
CA GLU A 72 -0.10 -3.48 -8.39
C GLU A 72 1.21 -4.24 -8.69
N ALA A 73 2.01 -4.54 -7.67
CA ALA A 73 3.25 -5.30 -7.84
C ALA A 73 2.97 -6.70 -8.41
N ASN A 74 1.81 -7.26 -8.11
CA ASN A 74 1.41 -8.58 -8.58
C ASN A 74 0.45 -8.53 -9.77
N LYS A 75 0.30 -7.36 -10.38
CA LYS A 75 -0.53 -7.12 -11.57
C LYS A 75 -2.00 -7.47 -11.34
N ILE A 76 -2.46 -7.27 -10.11
CA ILE A 76 -3.86 -7.40 -9.74
C ILE A 76 -4.46 -6.00 -9.80
N LYS A 77 -5.37 -5.76 -10.72
CA LYS A 77 -6.00 -4.44 -10.86
C LYS A 77 -7.06 -4.28 -9.80
N ILE A 78 -7.02 -3.15 -9.08
CA ILE A 78 -8.04 -2.88 -8.07
C ILE A 78 -9.44 -2.82 -8.68
N GLU A 79 -9.54 -2.41 -9.93
CA GLU A 79 -10.81 -2.39 -10.67
C GLU A 79 -11.44 -3.77 -10.75
N ASP A 80 -10.63 -4.83 -10.80
CA ASP A 80 -11.11 -6.20 -10.87
C ASP A 80 -11.52 -6.74 -9.50
N VAL A 81 -11.00 -6.13 -8.42
CA VAL A 81 -11.34 -6.50 -7.04
C VAL A 81 -12.66 -5.86 -6.63
N MET A 82 -12.89 -4.64 -7.08
CA MET A 82 -14.10 -3.89 -6.79
C MET A 82 -15.24 -4.30 -7.71
#